data_f39b4b98d7bf52a4bd8419d5ab5f3c9a
#
_entry.id   f39b4b98d7bf52a4bd8419d5ab5f3c9a
#
_cell.length_a   1.000
_cell.length_b   1.000
_cell.length_c   1.000
_cell.angle_alpha   90.00
_cell.angle_beta   90.00
_cell.angle_gamma   90.00
#
_symmetry.space_group_name_H-M   'P 1'
#
loop_
_entity.id
_entity.type
_entity.pdbx_description
1 polymer ?
#
loop_
_entity_poly.entity_id
_entity_poly.type
_entity_poly.pdbx_seq_one_letter_code
_entity_poly.pdbx_strand_id
1 'polypeptide(L)'
;DYQCHFCMQVAPVVESVLSQSTDVKFFFKEFPIFAGSKPVSAMGAATGLHVYQTFGAEAYRKYHNNLMTSAYVFFNNQRAFTLNDLDMVVNKSGFNSSFGDREKSRYENVISGNMQLGEALGINGTPGFIIMNMQKPDAATTSFIPGAVDEATLKYAIQKARGG
;
A
#
# COMPACT_ATOMS: atom_id res chain seq x y z
N ASP A 1 -0.39 -4.57 -1.77
CA ASP A 1 -1.47 -5.48 -2.17
C ASP A 1 -2.38 -5.81 -0.97
N TYR A 2 -3.68 -5.58 -1.10
CA TYR A 2 -4.67 -5.73 -0.03
C TYR A 2 -5.04 -7.20 0.30
N GLN A 3 -4.57 -8.14 -0.49
CA GLN A 3 -4.75 -9.57 -0.22
C GLN A 3 -3.43 -10.30 0.10
N CYS A 4 -2.38 -9.53 0.35
CA CYS A 4 -1.10 -10.01 0.84
C CYS A 4 -1.06 -9.97 2.37
N HIS A 5 -0.88 -11.13 3.00
CA HIS A 5 -0.80 -11.25 4.46
C HIS A 5 0.31 -10.39 5.07
N PHE A 6 1.48 -10.38 4.47
CA PHE A 6 2.62 -9.57 4.93
C PHE A 6 2.36 -8.06 4.82
N CYS A 7 1.59 -7.61 3.80
CA CYS A 7 1.16 -6.22 3.71
C CYS A 7 0.20 -5.85 4.85
N MET A 8 -0.73 -6.74 5.18
CA MET A 8 -1.66 -6.54 6.29
C MET A 8 -0.93 -6.43 7.64
N GLN A 9 0.11 -7.25 7.85
CA GLN A 9 0.92 -7.21 9.07
C GLN A 9 1.74 -5.93 9.21
N VAL A 10 2.28 -5.41 8.12
CA VAL A 10 3.16 -4.23 8.16
C VAL A 10 2.41 -2.91 8.16
N ALA A 11 1.15 -2.88 7.75
CA ALA A 11 0.36 -1.65 7.69
C ALA A 11 0.34 -0.85 9.01
N PRO A 12 0.11 -1.45 10.20
CA PRO A 12 0.17 -0.73 11.46
C PRO A 12 1.60 -0.24 11.81
N VAL A 13 2.65 -0.94 11.37
CA VAL A 13 4.04 -0.50 11.56
C VAL A 13 4.29 0.80 10.78
N VAL A 14 3.86 0.85 9.52
CA VAL A 14 3.95 2.05 8.67
C VAL A 14 3.20 3.22 9.31
N GLU A 15 1.99 3.00 9.81
CA GLU A 15 1.20 4.03 10.49
C GLU A 15 1.88 4.54 11.77
N SER A 16 2.46 3.64 12.56
CA SER A 16 3.22 4.02 13.75
C SER A 16 4.39 4.95 13.40
N VAL A 17 5.18 4.58 12.38
CA VAL A 17 6.33 5.38 11.94
C VAL A 17 5.90 6.72 11.35
N LEU A 18 4.83 6.74 10.53
CA LEU A 18 4.28 7.98 9.96
C LEU A 18 3.82 8.96 11.04
N SER A 19 3.15 8.46 12.09
CA SER A 19 2.64 9.29 13.19
C SER A 19 3.74 9.91 14.05
N GLN A 20 4.95 9.33 14.02
CA GLN A 20 6.11 9.74 14.82
C GLN A 20 7.16 10.53 14.02
N SER A 21 6.98 10.70 12.72
CA SER A 21 7.99 11.28 11.82
C SER A 21 7.40 12.45 11.02
N THR A 22 7.86 13.66 11.30
CA THR A 22 7.38 14.89 10.65
C THR A 22 8.12 15.20 9.34
N ASP A 23 9.27 14.60 9.13
CA ASP A 23 10.17 14.80 7.98
C ASP A 23 10.14 13.64 6.98
N VAL A 24 9.27 12.66 7.20
CA VAL A 24 9.12 11.49 6.34
C VAL A 24 7.86 11.60 5.49
N LYS A 25 8.00 11.37 4.21
CA LYS A 25 6.91 11.28 3.26
C LYS A 25 6.82 9.87 2.69
N PHE A 26 5.68 9.23 2.85
CA PHE A 26 5.39 7.93 2.24
C PHE A 26 4.71 8.11 0.89
N PHE A 27 5.24 7.40 -0.12
CA PHE A 27 4.63 7.25 -1.43
C PHE A 27 4.12 5.81 -1.56
N PHE A 28 2.84 5.62 -1.36
CA PHE A 28 2.21 4.33 -1.58
C PHE A 28 2.12 4.04 -3.08
N LYS A 29 2.62 2.88 -3.48
CA LYS A 29 2.52 2.37 -4.84
C LYS A 29 1.62 1.13 -4.83
N GLU A 30 0.46 1.23 -5.43
CA GLU A 30 -0.42 0.08 -5.60
C GLU A 30 0.28 -0.99 -6.45
N PHE A 31 0.43 -2.19 -5.88
CA PHE A 31 1.19 -3.29 -6.46
C PHE A 31 0.46 -4.62 -6.24
N PRO A 32 -0.64 -4.88 -7.00
CA PRO A 32 -1.53 -6.01 -6.78
C PRO A 32 -1.00 -7.31 -7.39
N ILE A 33 -0.06 -7.98 -6.69
CA ILE A 33 0.57 -9.23 -7.16
C ILE A 33 -0.42 -10.40 -7.30
N PHE A 34 -1.55 -10.34 -6.60
CA PHE A 34 -2.59 -11.36 -6.65
C PHE A 34 -3.75 -11.00 -7.59
N ALA A 35 -3.61 -9.97 -8.44
CA ALA A 35 -4.69 -9.51 -9.34
C ALA A 35 -5.28 -10.61 -10.24
N GLY A 36 -4.46 -11.57 -10.68
CA GLY A 36 -4.90 -12.68 -11.52
C GLY A 36 -5.68 -13.78 -10.80
N SER A 37 -5.61 -13.86 -9.46
CA SER A 37 -6.23 -14.94 -8.67
C SER A 37 -7.20 -14.45 -7.59
N LYS A 38 -7.07 -13.20 -7.19
CA LYS A 38 -7.87 -12.61 -6.10
C LYS A 38 -8.44 -11.27 -6.56
N PRO A 39 -9.75 -11.18 -6.82
CA PRO A 39 -10.35 -9.99 -7.44
C PRO A 39 -10.23 -8.73 -6.59
N VAL A 40 -10.20 -8.84 -5.26
CA VAL A 40 -10.03 -7.68 -4.36
C VAL A 40 -8.63 -7.09 -4.46
N SER A 41 -7.61 -7.86 -4.84
CA SER A 41 -6.25 -7.33 -5.05
C SER A 41 -6.25 -6.24 -6.12
N ALA A 42 -6.78 -6.53 -7.31
CA ALA A 42 -6.86 -5.57 -8.41
C ALA A 42 -7.86 -4.43 -8.13
N MET A 43 -9.07 -4.79 -7.65
CA MET A 43 -10.12 -3.80 -7.41
C MET A 43 -9.79 -2.88 -6.25
N GLY A 44 -9.19 -3.41 -5.17
CA GLY A 44 -8.73 -2.60 -4.04
C GLY A 44 -7.66 -1.59 -4.45
N ALA A 45 -6.71 -1.98 -5.30
CA ALA A 45 -5.70 -1.09 -5.83
C ALA A 45 -6.32 0.05 -6.68
N ALA A 46 -7.21 -0.29 -7.61
CA ALA A 46 -7.91 0.69 -8.45
C ALA A 46 -8.77 1.65 -7.62
N THR A 47 -9.48 1.12 -6.62
CA THR A 47 -10.28 1.91 -5.67
C THR A 47 -9.40 2.88 -4.88
N GLY A 48 -8.25 2.44 -4.39
CA GLY A 48 -7.30 3.30 -3.68
C GLY A 48 -6.84 4.48 -4.52
N LEU A 49 -6.48 4.23 -5.78
CA LEU A 49 -6.10 5.28 -6.72
C LEU A 49 -7.25 6.26 -6.99
N HIS A 50 -8.48 5.76 -7.10
CA HIS A 50 -9.66 6.61 -7.26
C HIS A 50 -9.92 7.47 -6.02
N VAL A 51 -9.84 6.90 -4.82
CA VAL A 51 -9.98 7.64 -3.56
C VAL A 51 -8.93 8.73 -3.46
N TYR A 52 -7.67 8.42 -3.78
CA TYR A 52 -6.59 9.40 -3.79
C TYR A 52 -6.87 10.55 -4.76
N GLN A 53 -7.26 10.23 -5.99
CA GLN A 53 -7.49 11.24 -7.03
C GLN A 53 -8.70 12.14 -6.73
N THR A 54 -9.73 11.57 -6.10
CA THR A 54 -11.00 12.28 -5.85
C THR A 54 -10.99 13.05 -4.54
N PHE A 55 -10.40 12.46 -3.49
CA PHE A 55 -10.52 12.96 -2.11
C PHE A 55 -9.17 13.29 -1.44
N GLY A 56 -8.04 13.02 -2.13
CA GLY A 56 -6.71 13.36 -1.66
C GLY A 56 -6.05 12.33 -0.74
N ALA A 57 -4.88 12.71 -0.22
CA ALA A 57 -3.97 11.81 0.49
C ALA A 57 -4.53 11.27 1.82
N GLU A 58 -5.19 12.11 2.62
CA GLU A 58 -5.77 11.70 3.90
C GLU A 58 -6.92 10.71 3.72
N ALA A 59 -7.74 10.90 2.70
CA ALA A 59 -8.80 9.97 2.35
C ALA A 59 -8.22 8.62 1.89
N TYR A 60 -7.17 8.65 1.07
CA TYR A 60 -6.46 7.44 0.66
C TYR A 60 -5.86 6.70 1.86
N ARG A 61 -5.20 7.39 2.78
CA ARG A 61 -4.63 6.79 3.99
C ARG A 61 -5.69 6.11 4.84
N LYS A 62 -6.83 6.78 5.05
CA LYS A 62 -7.99 6.22 5.77
C LYS A 62 -8.53 4.96 5.07
N TYR A 63 -8.71 5.02 3.76
CA TYR A 63 -9.13 3.88 2.94
C TYR A 63 -8.14 2.72 3.07
N HIS A 64 -6.85 2.97 2.85
CA HIS A 64 -5.79 1.98 2.89
C HIS A 64 -5.77 1.24 4.25
N ASN A 65 -5.80 1.98 5.35
CA ASN A 65 -5.76 1.41 6.69
C ASN A 65 -7.02 0.60 7.03
N ASN A 66 -8.19 1.11 6.67
CA ASN A 66 -9.44 0.40 6.89
C ASN A 66 -9.48 -0.91 6.09
N LEU A 67 -9.01 -0.88 4.84
CA LEU A 67 -9.00 -2.07 3.99
C LEU A 67 -7.99 -3.10 4.48
N MET A 68 -6.76 -2.70 4.81
CA MET A 68 -5.73 -3.59 5.37
C MET A 68 -6.19 -4.23 6.69
N THR A 69 -6.78 -3.44 7.59
CA THR A 69 -7.31 -3.94 8.86
C THR A 69 -8.44 -4.95 8.65
N SER A 70 -9.39 -4.62 7.77
CA SER A 70 -10.52 -5.51 7.48
C SER A 70 -10.03 -6.81 6.84
N ALA A 71 -9.14 -6.73 5.84
CA ALA A 71 -8.57 -7.89 5.18
C ALA A 71 -7.80 -8.79 6.19
N TYR A 72 -7.08 -8.20 7.15
CA TYR A 72 -6.38 -8.94 8.19
C TYR A 72 -7.34 -9.69 9.13
N VAL A 73 -8.45 -9.06 9.52
CA VAL A 73 -9.49 -9.72 10.33
C VAL A 73 -10.09 -10.93 9.59
N PHE A 74 -10.40 -10.77 8.30
CA PHE A 74 -10.92 -11.87 7.49
C PHE A 74 -9.90 -13.01 7.34
N PHE A 75 -8.63 -12.66 7.10
CA PHE A 75 -7.55 -13.63 6.99
C PHE A 75 -7.39 -14.45 8.27
N ASN A 76 -7.34 -13.80 9.44
CA ASN A 76 -7.21 -14.48 10.74
C ASN A 76 -8.41 -15.37 11.08
N ASN A 77 -9.59 -15.03 10.60
CA ASN A 77 -10.80 -15.84 10.75
C ASN A 77 -10.96 -16.88 9.64
N GLN A 78 -9.95 -17.10 8.79
CA GLN A 78 -9.95 -18.04 7.67
C GLN A 78 -11.14 -17.83 6.71
N ARG A 79 -11.59 -16.58 6.55
CA ARG A 79 -12.69 -16.20 5.67
C ARG A 79 -12.14 -15.51 4.42
N ALA A 80 -12.74 -15.84 3.27
CA ALA A 80 -12.45 -15.11 2.05
C ALA A 80 -12.88 -13.64 2.17
N PHE A 81 -12.03 -12.73 1.72
CA PHE A 81 -12.35 -11.33 1.58
C PHE A 81 -12.84 -11.07 0.15
N THR A 82 -14.09 -10.68 0.00
CA THR A 82 -14.79 -10.59 -1.28
C THR A 82 -14.95 -9.15 -1.76
N LEU A 83 -15.43 -8.95 -2.99
CA LEU A 83 -15.77 -7.62 -3.51
C LEU A 83 -16.89 -6.95 -2.71
N ASN A 84 -17.86 -7.72 -2.21
CA ASN A 84 -18.89 -7.17 -1.32
C ASN A 84 -18.32 -6.66 0.00
N ASP A 85 -17.28 -7.32 0.53
CA ASP A 85 -16.59 -6.86 1.74
C ASP A 85 -15.79 -5.58 1.45
N LEU A 86 -15.18 -5.48 0.27
CA LEU A 86 -14.54 -4.24 -0.19
C LEU A 86 -15.54 -3.09 -0.24
N ASP A 87 -16.71 -3.29 -0.85
CA ASP A 87 -17.77 -2.26 -0.93
C ASP A 87 -18.23 -1.82 0.47
N MET A 88 -18.37 -2.77 1.41
CA MET A 88 -18.69 -2.43 2.80
C MET A 88 -17.61 -1.56 3.46
N VAL A 89 -16.33 -1.85 3.23
CA VAL A 89 -15.22 -1.05 3.77
C VAL A 89 -15.21 0.35 3.16
N VAL A 90 -15.42 0.47 1.85
CA VAL A 90 -15.50 1.74 1.13
C VAL A 90 -16.61 2.61 1.71
N ASN A 91 -17.81 2.05 1.84
CA ASN A 91 -18.97 2.75 2.37
C ASN A 91 -18.78 3.20 3.83
N LYS A 92 -18.24 2.32 4.70
CA LYS A 92 -17.92 2.66 6.09
C LYS A 92 -16.84 3.74 6.20
N SER A 93 -15.97 3.83 5.22
CA SER A 93 -14.94 4.88 5.16
C SER A 93 -15.50 6.24 4.72
N GLY A 94 -16.77 6.29 4.33
CA GLY A 94 -17.46 7.51 3.91
C GLY A 94 -17.24 7.85 2.42
N PHE A 95 -16.77 6.90 1.63
CA PHE A 95 -16.59 7.07 0.20
C PHE A 95 -17.78 6.45 -0.54
N ASN A 96 -18.76 7.27 -0.89
CA ASN A 96 -19.92 6.85 -1.70
C ASN A 96 -19.49 6.73 -3.17
N SER A 97 -19.11 5.52 -3.59
CA SER A 97 -18.85 5.27 -5.01
C SER A 97 -19.15 3.81 -5.33
N SER A 98 -19.91 3.61 -6.38
CA SER A 98 -20.02 2.30 -7.00
C SER A 98 -18.75 2.03 -7.79
N PHE A 99 -17.88 1.21 -7.23
CA PHE A 99 -16.67 0.76 -7.92
C PHE A 99 -17.01 -0.46 -8.77
N GLY A 100 -16.68 -0.41 -10.02
CA GLY A 100 -16.86 -1.48 -10.96
C GLY A 100 -15.65 -1.65 -11.87
N ASP A 101 -15.77 -2.50 -12.87
CA ASP A 101 -14.71 -2.74 -13.86
C ASP A 101 -14.24 -1.46 -14.57
N ARG A 102 -15.08 -0.44 -14.61
CA ARG A 102 -14.76 0.86 -15.22
C ARG A 102 -13.67 1.60 -14.45
N GLU A 103 -13.71 1.63 -13.12
CA GLU A 103 -12.68 2.25 -12.30
C GLU A 103 -11.39 1.45 -12.35
N LYS A 104 -11.49 0.12 -12.33
CA LYS A 104 -10.35 -0.76 -12.51
C LYS A 104 -9.62 -0.44 -13.82
N SER A 105 -10.34 -0.38 -14.95
CA SER A 105 -9.78 -0.09 -16.27
C SER A 105 -9.13 1.30 -16.34
N ARG A 106 -9.72 2.30 -15.69
CA ARG A 106 -9.20 3.67 -15.65
C ARG A 106 -7.82 3.77 -15.03
N TYR A 107 -7.49 2.92 -14.06
CA TYR A 107 -6.22 2.96 -13.32
C TYR A 107 -5.22 1.88 -13.75
N GLU A 108 -5.56 1.04 -14.72
CA GLU A 108 -4.69 -0.04 -15.21
C GLU A 108 -3.30 0.44 -15.62
N ASN A 109 -3.20 1.56 -16.33
CA ASN A 109 -1.91 2.11 -16.75
C ASN A 109 -1.04 2.52 -15.56
N VAL A 110 -1.63 3.10 -14.50
CA VAL A 110 -0.89 3.48 -13.29
C VAL A 110 -0.41 2.24 -12.55
N ILE A 111 -1.27 1.24 -12.41
CA ILE A 111 -0.94 -0.04 -11.75
C ILE A 111 0.15 -0.77 -12.55
N SER A 112 -0.01 -0.86 -13.87
CA SER A 112 0.99 -1.47 -14.75
C SER A 112 2.35 -0.76 -14.65
N GLY A 113 2.36 0.56 -14.64
CA GLY A 113 3.58 1.34 -14.44
C GLY A 113 4.24 1.09 -13.08
N ASN A 114 3.45 0.93 -12.01
CA ASN A 114 3.98 0.55 -10.69
C ASN A 114 4.58 -0.86 -10.72
N MET A 115 3.92 -1.81 -11.37
CA MET A 115 4.41 -3.19 -11.51
C MET A 115 5.74 -3.23 -12.28
N GLN A 116 5.82 -2.54 -13.42
CA GLN A 116 7.04 -2.44 -14.22
C GLN A 116 8.19 -1.77 -13.45
N LEU A 117 7.90 -0.69 -12.70
CA LEU A 117 8.89 -0.05 -11.85
C LEU A 117 9.41 -1.00 -10.78
N GLY A 118 8.52 -1.73 -10.12
CA GLY A 118 8.89 -2.73 -9.13
C GLY A 118 9.79 -3.81 -9.70
N GLU A 119 9.43 -4.37 -10.85
CA GLU A 119 10.23 -5.36 -11.55
C GLU A 119 11.63 -4.83 -11.88
N ALA A 120 11.72 -3.61 -12.44
CA ALA A 120 12.99 -2.97 -12.77
C ALA A 120 13.88 -2.73 -11.54
N LEU A 121 13.28 -2.57 -10.36
CA LEU A 121 13.97 -2.40 -9.07
C LEU A 121 14.21 -3.73 -8.32
N GLY A 122 13.87 -4.87 -8.91
CA GLY A 122 14.01 -6.19 -8.30
C GLY A 122 13.00 -6.48 -7.19
N ILE A 123 11.86 -5.78 -7.17
CA ILE A 123 10.75 -6.04 -6.23
C ILE A 123 9.91 -7.18 -6.78
N ASN A 124 10.09 -8.38 -6.22
CA ASN A 124 9.43 -9.60 -6.66
C ASN A 124 8.23 -10.01 -5.79
N GLY A 125 7.87 -9.19 -4.81
CA GLY A 125 6.79 -9.47 -3.87
C GLY A 125 6.37 -8.24 -3.08
N THR A 126 5.40 -8.40 -2.20
CA THR A 126 4.86 -7.33 -1.36
C THR A 126 4.88 -7.72 0.12
N PRO A 127 5.08 -6.74 1.02
CA PRO A 127 5.44 -5.36 0.73
C PRO A 127 6.90 -5.23 0.29
N GLY A 128 7.25 -4.11 -0.35
CA GLY A 128 8.62 -3.71 -0.60
C GLY A 128 8.80 -2.25 -0.24
N PHE A 129 9.94 -1.87 0.34
CA PHE A 129 10.22 -0.50 0.73
C PHE A 129 11.52 -0.02 0.11
N ILE A 130 11.49 1.21 -0.40
CA ILE A 130 12.68 1.96 -0.77
C ILE A 130 12.68 3.22 0.09
N ILE A 131 13.71 3.37 0.91
CA ILE A 131 13.89 4.49 1.81
C ILE A 131 15.11 5.27 1.36
N MET A 132 14.92 6.55 1.04
CA MET A 132 15.98 7.39 0.51
C MET A 132 15.81 8.85 0.93
N ASN A 133 16.92 9.58 0.94
CA ASN A 133 16.89 11.02 1.08
C ASN A 133 16.47 11.66 -0.26
N MET A 134 15.32 12.33 -0.29
CA MET A 134 14.79 12.92 -1.52
C MET A 134 15.47 14.24 -1.90
N GLN A 135 16.16 14.92 -0.95
CA GLN A 135 16.89 16.15 -1.23
C GLN A 135 18.31 15.87 -1.72
N LYS A 136 18.93 14.80 -1.20
CA LYS A 136 20.28 14.37 -1.57
C LYS A 136 20.31 12.86 -1.75
N PRO A 137 19.78 12.34 -2.87
CA PRO A 137 19.80 10.91 -3.14
C PRO A 137 21.22 10.37 -3.21
N ASP A 138 21.48 9.30 -2.43
CA ASP A 138 22.78 8.62 -2.39
C ASP A 138 22.55 7.11 -2.20
N ALA A 139 23.25 6.31 -3.00
CA ALA A 139 23.15 4.85 -2.92
C ALA A 139 23.60 4.31 -1.55
N ALA A 140 24.61 4.94 -0.92
CA ALA A 140 25.12 4.53 0.38
C ALA A 140 24.09 4.73 1.50
N THR A 141 23.22 5.72 1.40
CA THR A 141 22.19 6.04 2.39
C THR A 141 20.80 5.52 2.00
N THR A 142 20.62 5.04 0.78
CA THR A 142 19.38 4.40 0.33
C THR A 142 19.29 2.98 0.89
N SER A 143 18.10 2.59 1.30
CA SER A 143 17.80 1.23 1.77
C SER A 143 16.67 0.62 0.95
N PHE A 144 16.86 -0.63 0.54
CA PHE A 144 15.83 -1.48 -0.04
C PHE A 144 15.50 -2.60 0.95
N ILE A 145 14.23 -2.74 1.31
CA ILE A 145 13.73 -3.78 2.20
C ILE A 145 12.69 -4.61 1.46
N PRO A 146 13.03 -5.84 1.05
CA PRO A 146 12.08 -6.76 0.45
C PRO A 146 11.28 -7.48 1.55
N GLY A 147 9.97 -7.28 1.59
CA GLY A 147 9.10 -7.96 2.53
C GLY A 147 8.68 -7.13 3.74
N ALA A 148 7.98 -7.79 4.67
CA ALA A 148 7.52 -7.18 5.90
C ALA A 148 8.71 -6.84 6.82
N VAL A 149 8.56 -5.75 7.54
CA VAL A 149 9.60 -5.16 8.37
C VAL A 149 9.03 -4.71 9.71
N ASP A 150 9.82 -4.81 10.76
CA ASP A 150 9.46 -4.25 12.06
C ASP A 150 9.74 -2.73 12.14
N GLU A 151 9.21 -2.12 13.16
CA GLU A 151 9.31 -0.66 13.36
C GLU A 151 10.77 -0.21 13.57
N ALA A 152 11.57 -1.00 14.28
CA ALA A 152 12.97 -0.67 14.56
C ALA A 152 13.82 -0.65 13.27
N THR A 153 13.64 -1.65 12.44
CA THR A 153 14.33 -1.74 11.14
C THR A 153 13.91 -0.60 10.19
N LEU A 154 12.61 -0.27 10.14
CA LEU A 154 12.13 0.83 9.31
C LEU A 154 12.66 2.18 9.80
N LYS A 155 12.68 2.42 11.12
CA LYS A 155 13.27 3.61 11.74
C LYS A 155 14.77 3.70 11.48
N TYR A 156 15.50 2.60 11.58
CA TYR A 156 16.93 2.55 11.25
C TYR A 156 17.20 2.94 9.80
N ALA A 157 16.42 2.40 8.85
CA ALA A 157 16.57 2.75 7.44
C ALA A 157 16.26 4.23 7.17
N ILE A 158 15.28 4.82 7.87
CA ILE A 158 14.96 6.24 7.81
C ILE A 158 16.13 7.06 8.38
N GLN A 159 16.69 6.67 9.52
CA GLN A 159 17.84 7.35 10.12
C GLN A 159 19.07 7.32 9.18
N LYS A 160 19.34 6.17 8.57
CA LYS A 160 20.39 6.03 7.55
C LYS A 160 20.16 6.99 6.38
N ALA A 161 18.94 7.14 5.91
CA ALA A 161 18.59 8.07 4.81
C ALA A 161 18.79 9.56 5.21
N ARG A 162 18.72 9.88 6.49
CA ARG A 162 19.02 11.23 7.03
C ARG A 162 20.51 11.56 7.03
N GLY A 163 21.39 10.58 6.85
CA GLY A 163 22.85 10.77 6.81
C GLY A 163 23.60 10.22 8.01
N GLY A 164 23.01 9.24 8.73
CA GLY A 164 23.62 8.56 9.87
C GLY A 164 23.05 8.94 11.20
#